data_fcd13190f294fe6722090abd12875d9d
#
_entry.id   fcd13190f294fe6722090abd12875d9d
#
_cell.length_a   1.000
_cell.length_b   1.000
_cell.length_c   1.000
_cell.angle_alpha   90.00
_cell.angle_beta   90.00
_cell.angle_gamma   90.00
#
_symmetry.space_group_name_H-M   'P 1'
#
loop_
_entity.id
_entity.type
_entity.pdbx_description
1 polymer ?
#
loop_
_entity_poly.entity_id
_entity_poly.type
_entity_poly.pdbx_seq_one_letter_code
_entity_poly.pdbx_strand_id
1 'polypeptide(L)'
;MQPHAIIKTKFGEMEIKFFPEVAPKHVENFITLAKSGFYDKTLFHRVIPGFMIQGGDPNTKDPNKKGEYGMGGPPHKVKAEFNEKPHKRGIVSMARSNHPDSAGSQFFIVVKDSPFLDRQYTVFG
;
A
#
# COMPACT_ATOMS: atom_id res chain seq x y z
N MET A 1 -10.97 9.56 17.82
CA MET A 1 -10.22 10.16 16.69
C MET A 1 -9.67 9.06 15.82
N GLN A 2 -9.96 9.11 14.52
CA GLN A 2 -9.44 8.10 13.61
C GLN A 2 -8.01 8.45 13.18
N PRO A 3 -7.10 7.49 13.20
CA PRO A 3 -5.75 7.75 12.73
C PRO A 3 -5.73 8.00 11.22
N HIS A 4 -4.76 8.78 10.79
CA HIS A 4 -4.49 9.00 9.38
C HIS A 4 -2.97 9.12 9.19
N ALA A 5 -2.52 8.99 7.95
CA ALA A 5 -1.11 9.10 7.61
C ALA A 5 -0.92 10.17 6.55
N ILE A 6 0.27 10.77 6.54
CA ILE A 6 0.65 11.74 5.50
C ILE A 6 1.86 11.18 4.78
N ILE A 7 1.75 11.01 3.46
CA ILE A 7 2.86 10.61 2.60
C ILE A 7 3.47 11.88 2.02
N LYS A 8 4.71 12.18 2.41
CA LYS A 8 5.43 13.36 1.93
C LYS A 8 6.32 12.97 0.76
N THR A 9 6.13 13.62 -0.38
CA THR A 9 6.94 13.40 -1.57
C THR A 9 7.51 14.72 -2.04
N LYS A 10 8.47 14.67 -2.97
CA LYS A 10 9.02 15.90 -3.57
C LYS A 10 7.98 16.69 -4.36
N PHE A 11 6.84 16.09 -4.69
CA PHE A 11 5.76 16.74 -5.43
C PHE A 11 4.64 17.24 -4.53
N GLY A 12 4.72 17.00 -3.22
CA GLY A 12 3.70 17.42 -2.27
C GLY A 12 3.31 16.31 -1.31
N GLU A 13 2.24 16.55 -0.57
CA GLU A 13 1.76 15.63 0.46
C GLU A 13 0.44 14.99 0.06
N MET A 14 0.28 13.72 0.44
CA MET A 14 -0.99 13.00 0.29
C MET A 14 -1.41 12.52 1.68
N GLU A 15 -2.68 12.68 2.00
CA GLU A 15 -3.23 12.24 3.27
C GLU A 15 -4.05 10.97 3.09
N ILE A 16 -3.77 9.95 3.91
CA ILE A 16 -4.52 8.70 3.91
C ILE A 16 -5.46 8.69 5.11
N LYS A 17 -6.76 8.54 4.85
CA LYS A 17 -7.75 8.25 5.86
C LYS A 17 -7.97 6.74 5.88
N PHE A 18 -7.72 6.12 7.03
CA PHE A 18 -7.82 4.66 7.13
C PHE A 18 -9.25 4.18 7.33
N PHE A 19 -9.49 2.92 6.95
CA PHE A 19 -10.78 2.23 7.13
C PHE A 19 -10.60 1.03 8.09
N PRO A 20 -10.36 1.27 9.40
CA PRO A 20 -10.14 0.16 10.34
C PRO A 20 -11.37 -0.74 10.50
N GLU A 21 -12.56 -0.25 10.16
CA GLU A 21 -13.80 -1.02 10.24
C GLU A 21 -13.86 -2.16 9.23
N VAL A 22 -13.09 -2.08 8.14
CA VAL A 22 -13.11 -3.12 7.09
C VAL A 22 -11.78 -3.85 6.95
N ALA A 23 -10.68 -3.26 7.44
CA ALA A 23 -9.34 -3.85 7.32
C ALA A 23 -8.48 -3.53 8.53
N PRO A 24 -8.88 -3.93 9.74
CA PRO A 24 -8.21 -3.55 10.98
C PRO A 24 -6.74 -3.99 11.03
N LYS A 25 -6.42 -5.17 10.55
CA LYS A 25 -5.05 -5.70 10.58
C LYS A 25 -4.15 -4.98 9.60
N HIS A 26 -4.65 -4.62 8.42
CA HIS A 26 -3.88 -3.88 7.43
C HIS A 26 -3.63 -2.45 7.88
N VAL A 27 -4.62 -1.80 8.50
CA VAL A 27 -4.45 -0.47 9.06
C VAL A 27 -3.40 -0.49 10.18
N GLU A 28 -3.50 -1.43 11.11
CA GLU A 28 -2.53 -1.57 12.19
C GLU A 28 -1.12 -1.82 11.65
N ASN A 29 -0.99 -2.70 10.68
CA ASN A 29 0.29 -3.03 10.04
C ASN A 29 0.92 -1.79 9.40
N PHE A 30 0.15 -1.04 8.62
CA PHE A 30 0.65 0.16 7.97
C PHE A 30 1.13 1.20 8.99
N ILE A 31 0.32 1.45 10.02
CA ILE A 31 0.65 2.43 11.06
C ILE A 31 1.92 2.00 11.81
N THR A 32 2.03 0.73 12.17
CA THR A 32 3.19 0.20 12.88
C THR A 32 4.46 0.37 12.04
N LEU A 33 4.40 0.01 10.77
CA LEU A 33 5.53 0.16 9.86
C LEU A 33 5.91 1.63 9.68
N ALA A 34 4.92 2.51 9.53
CA ALA A 34 5.17 3.94 9.37
C ALA A 34 5.86 4.53 10.60
N LYS A 35 5.39 4.18 11.79
CA LYS A 35 5.97 4.67 13.05
C LYS A 35 7.41 4.19 13.26
N SER A 36 7.75 3.02 12.75
CA SER A 36 9.10 2.46 12.87
C SER A 36 10.09 3.03 11.86
N GLY A 37 9.62 3.90 10.95
CA GLY A 37 10.46 4.44 9.87
C GLY A 37 10.62 3.50 8.68
N PHE A 38 9.87 2.41 8.63
CA PHE A 38 10.01 1.40 7.58
C PHE A 38 9.78 1.99 6.18
N TYR A 39 8.81 2.91 6.05
CA TYR A 39 8.48 3.50 4.75
C TYR A 39 9.36 4.68 4.35
N ASP A 40 10.16 5.21 5.28
CA ASP A 40 10.98 6.38 4.99
C ASP A 40 11.97 6.08 3.86
N LYS A 41 12.05 6.99 2.88
CA LYS A 41 12.92 6.89 1.70
C LYS A 41 12.58 5.76 0.73
N THR A 42 11.44 5.10 0.89
CA THR A 42 10.95 4.19 -0.15
C THR A 42 10.43 4.99 -1.35
N LEU A 43 10.39 4.34 -2.50
CA LEU A 43 9.96 4.98 -3.74
C LEU A 43 8.63 4.40 -4.21
N PHE A 44 7.91 5.17 -5.02
CA PHE A 44 6.85 4.62 -5.86
C PHE A 44 7.54 4.02 -7.08
N HIS A 45 7.87 2.74 -6.98
CA HIS A 45 8.67 2.04 -7.99
C HIS A 45 7.86 1.60 -9.21
N ARG A 46 6.53 1.65 -9.11
CA ARG A 46 5.66 1.26 -10.21
C ARG A 46 4.59 2.32 -10.39
N VAL A 47 4.61 2.98 -11.55
CA VAL A 47 3.64 4.04 -11.88
C VAL A 47 3.02 3.68 -13.22
N ILE A 48 1.71 3.42 -13.22
CA ILE A 48 0.98 3.08 -14.45
C ILE A 48 -0.09 4.15 -14.65
N PRO A 49 0.11 5.08 -15.61
CA PRO A 49 -0.88 6.12 -15.89
C PRO A 49 -2.25 5.53 -16.19
N GLY A 50 -3.29 6.15 -15.63
CA GLY A 50 -4.66 5.68 -15.81
C GLY A 50 -5.00 4.43 -15.03
N PHE A 51 -4.13 4.00 -14.10
CA PHE A 51 -4.39 2.82 -13.27
C PHE A 51 -4.03 3.07 -11.81
N MET A 52 -2.73 3.02 -11.46
CA MET A 52 -2.33 3.14 -10.06
C MET A 52 -0.86 3.52 -9.94
N ILE A 53 -0.45 3.91 -8.72
CA ILE A 53 0.96 4.02 -8.32
C ILE A 53 1.18 3.08 -7.15
N GLN A 54 2.31 2.38 -7.14
CA GLN A 54 2.65 1.39 -6.12
C GLN A 54 3.98 1.69 -5.46
N GLY A 55 4.03 1.56 -4.15
CA GLY A 55 5.22 1.81 -3.36
C GLY A 55 5.28 0.95 -2.10
N GLY A 56 6.16 1.32 -1.19
CA GLY A 56 6.28 0.65 0.11
C GLY A 56 7.25 -0.52 0.15
N ASP A 57 8.05 -0.72 -0.90
CA ASP A 57 9.06 -1.78 -0.93
C ASP A 57 10.37 -1.26 -0.33
N PRO A 58 10.88 -1.89 0.76
CA PRO A 58 12.13 -1.46 1.39
C PRO A 58 13.35 -1.57 0.47
N ASN A 59 13.31 -2.45 -0.52
CA ASN A 59 14.40 -2.56 -1.50
C ASN A 59 14.60 -1.27 -2.29
N THR A 60 13.56 -0.45 -2.41
CA THR A 60 13.65 0.81 -3.17
C THR A 60 14.51 1.87 -2.49
N LYS A 61 14.91 1.66 -1.24
CA LYS A 61 15.84 2.55 -0.54
C LYS A 61 17.28 2.41 -1.06
N ASP A 62 17.58 1.31 -1.75
CA ASP A 62 18.93 1.00 -2.21
C ASP A 62 18.96 0.99 -3.74
N PRO A 63 19.66 1.96 -4.38
CA PRO A 63 19.73 2.01 -5.84
C PRO A 63 20.47 0.81 -6.46
N ASN A 64 21.23 0.05 -5.66
CA ASN A 64 21.88 -1.16 -6.13
C ASN A 64 20.96 -2.37 -6.20
N LYS A 65 19.70 -2.23 -5.72
CA LYS A 65 18.72 -3.30 -5.71
C LYS A 65 17.60 -3.13 -6.72
N LYS A 66 17.82 -2.35 -7.78
CA LYS A 66 16.77 -2.04 -8.77
C LYS A 66 16.14 -3.30 -9.39
N GLY A 67 16.93 -4.35 -9.58
CA GLY A 67 16.41 -5.62 -10.10
C GLY A 67 15.49 -6.36 -9.13
N GLU A 68 15.43 -5.93 -7.87
CA GLU A 68 14.62 -6.56 -6.82
C GLU A 68 13.45 -5.66 -6.38
N TYR A 69 13.24 -4.52 -7.03
CA TYR A 69 12.12 -3.64 -6.71
C TYR A 69 10.81 -4.38 -7.00
N GLY A 70 9.91 -4.32 -6.04
CA GLY A 70 8.65 -5.06 -6.09
C GLY A 70 8.68 -6.39 -5.34
N MET A 71 9.85 -6.83 -4.89
CA MET A 71 10.03 -8.14 -4.24
C MET A 71 10.20 -8.06 -2.73
N GLY A 72 10.38 -6.86 -2.17
CA GLY A 72 10.68 -6.70 -0.77
C GLY A 72 9.47 -6.50 0.11
N GLY A 73 9.69 -6.66 1.41
CA GLY A 73 8.67 -6.46 2.43
C GLY A 73 9.22 -6.80 3.80
N PRO A 74 8.39 -6.66 4.84
CA PRO A 74 8.77 -7.07 6.18
C PRO A 74 8.81 -8.59 6.28
N PRO A 75 9.42 -9.16 7.34
CA PRO A 75 9.50 -10.62 7.52
C PRO A 75 8.14 -11.29 7.76
N HIS A 76 7.14 -10.52 8.19
CA HIS A 76 5.79 -11.04 8.43
C HIS A 76 4.87 -10.81 7.24
N LYS A 77 3.76 -11.55 7.19
CA LYS A 77 2.70 -11.37 6.20
C LYS A 77 1.40 -11.03 6.90
N VAL A 78 0.52 -10.31 6.20
CA VAL A 78 -0.78 -9.92 6.72
C VAL A 78 -1.86 -10.67 5.93
N LYS A 79 -2.72 -11.37 6.66
CA LYS A 79 -3.81 -12.13 6.06
C LYS A 79 -4.79 -11.19 5.37
N ALA A 80 -5.31 -11.59 4.22
CA ALA A 80 -6.25 -10.79 3.45
C ALA A 80 -7.47 -10.39 4.26
N GLU A 81 -7.96 -9.17 4.01
CA GLU A 81 -9.17 -8.64 4.61
C GLU A 81 -10.04 -8.04 3.50
N PHE A 82 -10.39 -8.87 2.52
CA PHE A 82 -11.21 -8.44 1.39
C PHE A 82 -12.54 -7.89 1.90
N ASN A 83 -12.99 -6.80 1.29
CA ASN A 83 -14.18 -6.11 1.77
C ASN A 83 -14.93 -5.43 0.61
N GLU A 84 -16.02 -4.75 0.93
CA GLU A 84 -16.92 -4.18 -0.07
C GLU A 84 -16.50 -2.81 -0.59
N LYS A 85 -15.44 -2.21 -0.06
CA LYS A 85 -14.97 -0.91 -0.54
C LYS A 85 -14.50 -1.04 -1.98
N PRO A 86 -15.05 -0.26 -2.91
CA PRO A 86 -14.66 -0.34 -4.33
C PRO A 86 -13.31 0.35 -4.58
N HIS A 87 -12.59 -0.14 -5.57
CA HIS A 87 -11.32 0.45 -6.00
C HIS A 87 -11.58 1.65 -6.91
N LYS A 88 -11.99 2.75 -6.31
CA LYS A 88 -12.19 4.02 -7.00
C LYS A 88 -10.96 4.90 -6.87
N ARG A 89 -10.89 5.95 -7.68
CA ARG A 89 -9.80 6.90 -7.60
C ARG A 89 -9.58 7.39 -6.18
N GLY A 90 -8.33 7.39 -5.73
CA GLY A 90 -7.93 7.82 -4.39
C GLY A 90 -7.88 6.71 -3.35
N ILE A 91 -8.39 5.53 -3.67
CA ILE A 91 -8.37 4.39 -2.75
C ILE A 91 -6.94 3.87 -2.57
N VAL A 92 -6.61 3.48 -1.33
CA VAL A 92 -5.34 2.84 -0.99
C VAL A 92 -5.61 1.37 -0.66
N SER A 93 -4.91 0.49 -1.35
CA SER A 93 -5.11 -0.97 -1.26
C SER A 93 -3.76 -1.66 -1.17
N MET A 94 -3.74 -2.88 -0.62
CA MET A 94 -2.47 -3.59 -0.43
C MET A 94 -2.10 -4.43 -1.65
N ALA A 95 -0.87 -4.25 -2.11
CA ALA A 95 -0.29 -5.14 -3.09
C ALA A 95 0.03 -6.49 -2.45
N ARG A 96 0.02 -7.53 -3.27
CA ARG A 96 0.33 -8.90 -2.85
C ARG A 96 0.86 -9.73 -4.01
N SER A 97 1.44 -10.88 -3.70
CA SER A 97 1.79 -11.87 -4.72
C SER A 97 0.53 -12.69 -5.08
N ASN A 98 0.72 -13.83 -5.75
CA ASN A 98 -0.41 -14.68 -6.14
C ASN A 98 -1.18 -15.24 -4.93
N HIS A 99 -0.50 -15.42 -3.80
CA HIS A 99 -1.17 -15.90 -2.58
C HIS A 99 -1.95 -14.76 -1.93
N PRO A 100 -3.25 -14.89 -1.65
CA PRO A 100 -4.05 -13.79 -1.09
C PRO A 100 -3.57 -13.30 0.27
N ASP A 101 -2.90 -14.12 1.05
CA ASP A 101 -2.40 -13.78 2.38
C ASP A 101 -0.92 -13.38 2.37
N SER A 102 -0.40 -12.92 1.24
CA SER A 102 1.01 -12.59 1.08
C SER A 102 1.34 -11.10 1.24
N ALA A 103 0.37 -10.27 1.58
CA ALA A 103 0.61 -8.83 1.77
C ALA A 103 1.62 -8.60 2.89
N GLY A 104 2.45 -7.56 2.74
CA GLY A 104 3.46 -7.19 3.74
C GLY A 104 3.51 -5.69 3.94
N SER A 105 4.16 -4.96 3.03
CA SER A 105 4.29 -3.51 3.15
C SER A 105 3.91 -2.77 1.87
N GLN A 106 3.98 -3.41 0.72
CA GLN A 106 3.69 -2.72 -0.53
C GLN A 106 2.22 -2.41 -0.66
N PHE A 107 1.93 -1.20 -1.11
CA PHE A 107 0.57 -0.71 -1.29
C PHE A 107 0.48 0.03 -2.62
N PHE A 108 -0.74 0.22 -3.11
CA PHE A 108 -0.95 1.03 -4.30
C PHE A 108 -2.10 2.02 -4.07
N ILE A 109 -2.02 3.14 -4.78
CA ILE A 109 -3.04 4.18 -4.77
C ILE A 109 -3.68 4.19 -6.15
N VAL A 110 -4.99 4.02 -6.18
CA VAL A 110 -5.76 3.97 -7.43
C VAL A 110 -5.90 5.38 -7.98
N VAL A 111 -5.54 5.58 -9.24
CA VAL A 111 -5.67 6.89 -9.90
C VAL A 111 -6.82 6.97 -10.90
N LYS A 112 -7.43 5.82 -11.22
CA LYS A 112 -8.63 5.73 -12.04
C LYS A 112 -9.44 4.51 -11.58
N ASP A 113 -10.76 4.64 -11.53
CA ASP A 113 -11.64 3.57 -11.07
C ASP A 113 -11.28 2.23 -11.71
N SER A 114 -11.06 1.21 -10.87
CA SER A 114 -10.56 -0.09 -11.29
C SER A 114 -11.40 -1.21 -10.65
N PRO A 115 -12.66 -1.36 -11.06
CA PRO A 115 -13.58 -2.32 -10.43
C PRO A 115 -13.14 -3.78 -10.55
N PHE A 116 -12.27 -4.10 -11.50
CA PHE A 116 -11.75 -5.46 -11.65
C PHE A 116 -10.85 -5.90 -10.49
N LEU A 117 -10.44 -4.96 -9.63
CA LEU A 117 -9.65 -5.25 -8.42
C LEU A 117 -10.53 -5.53 -7.19
N ASP A 118 -11.82 -5.23 -7.28
CA ASP A 118 -12.71 -5.30 -6.12
C ASP A 118 -12.76 -6.73 -5.57
N ARG A 119 -12.61 -6.84 -4.23
CA ARG A 119 -12.59 -8.10 -3.49
C ARG A 119 -11.42 -9.03 -3.85
N GLN A 120 -10.46 -8.55 -4.63
CA GLN A 120 -9.23 -9.29 -4.97
C GLN A 120 -8.02 -8.76 -4.22
N TYR A 121 -8.13 -7.54 -3.68
CA TYR A 121 -7.09 -6.87 -2.90
C TYR A 121 -7.74 -6.21 -1.70
N THR A 122 -6.94 -5.99 -0.63
CA THR A 122 -7.48 -5.42 0.61
C THR A 122 -7.42 -3.90 0.57
N VAL A 123 -8.58 -3.27 0.45
CA VAL A 123 -8.73 -1.82 0.60
C VAL A 123 -8.63 -1.48 2.08
N PHE A 124 -7.79 -0.51 2.44
CA PHE A 124 -7.64 -0.13 3.85
C PHE A 124 -7.63 1.38 4.09
N GLY A 125 -7.71 2.20 3.05
CA GLY A 125 -7.75 3.65 3.20
C GLY A 125 -8.08 4.38 1.90
#